data_9b6a9a90822bfae8c6a5bebc625a6a17
#
_entry.id   9b6a9a90822bfae8c6a5bebc625a6a17
#
_cell.length_a   1.000
_cell.length_b   1.000
_cell.length_c   1.000
_cell.angle_alpha   90.00
_cell.angle_beta   90.00
_cell.angle_gamma   90.00
#
_symmetry.space_group_name_H-M   'P 1'
#
loop_
_entity.id
_entity.type
_entity.pdbx_description
1 polymer ?
#
loop_
_entity_poly.entity_id
_entity_poly.type
_entity_poly.pdbx_seq_one_letter_code
_entity_poly.pdbx_strand_id
1 'polypeptide(L)'
;MKRFYLLISLAALIFSACTQTTSSDDSNSQPSNEIFPRMDEVTDKYEAELYYNYVLLDYFYLYGHLRNELADDYKVYLGKESDNDNFSKGYCTSDYYDVCYMYGQLRDPFTQYFDPEVAPQVLASIFETQTIRGIGAEVEEITDSTSHYLRFSDIYPGSPAEKAGLQIGDIVVQIDGLSISTTSNFDAMCTGNIGDVIKIVVDRNDKMVVAAVIVDEYNEPSVKLTYQDSIPVIQIKEFVVTSISDSGSYGEFLTALKKTEGAKSTIIDLRGNPGGETRQCNGMTAELLSKGDTITIDIEAHLDSVFEGRNIRYIQKMDTITYTVTADGLGKNRYYVFMADTASASCAELMLSALTTNRSTPVVGRLTYGKQIGQIFDSTLYGGLALITALQGFDKNWESFHDLGIVPDYEIDDPEEQMAKAIELAKNASEKRTAGYGTKRLNHFSKTGTQVQEGKIPTLKDLKPRLRKAKFF
;
A
#
# COMPACT_ATOMS: atom_id res chain seq x y z
N MET A 1 -22.66 10.14 3.81
CA MET A 1 -22.73 8.71 3.52
C MET A 1 -23.43 8.39 2.18
N LYS A 2 -23.28 9.17 1.11
CA LYS A 2 -23.90 8.90 -0.21
C LYS A 2 -22.99 9.20 -1.43
N ARG A 3 -21.68 9.44 -1.23
CA ARG A 3 -20.75 9.75 -2.33
C ARG A 3 -19.63 8.71 -2.55
N PHE A 4 -19.60 7.62 -1.79
CA PHE A 4 -18.49 6.64 -1.80
C PHE A 4 -18.68 5.43 -2.72
N TYR A 5 -19.80 5.33 -3.46
CA TYR A 5 -20.08 4.18 -4.34
C TYR A 5 -19.73 4.38 -5.82
N LEU A 6 -19.07 5.50 -6.19
CA LEU A 6 -18.86 5.80 -7.61
C LEU A 6 -17.50 5.31 -8.17
N LEU A 7 -16.56 4.88 -7.33
CA LEU A 7 -15.22 4.47 -7.78
C LEU A 7 -15.09 2.98 -8.10
N ILE A 8 -16.05 2.13 -7.75
CA ILE A 8 -16.02 0.69 -8.07
C ILE A 8 -16.91 0.32 -9.28
N SER A 9 -17.64 1.26 -9.87
CA SER A 9 -18.66 0.94 -10.86
C SER A 9 -18.58 1.65 -12.20
N LEU A 10 -17.46 2.25 -12.58
CA LEU A 10 -17.37 2.78 -13.95
C LEU A 10 -17.52 1.65 -14.98
N ALA A 11 -16.88 0.50 -14.76
CA ALA A 11 -17.07 -0.70 -15.58
C ALA A 11 -18.52 -1.25 -15.53
N ALA A 12 -19.19 -1.17 -14.38
CA ALA A 12 -20.58 -1.66 -14.25
C ALA A 12 -21.62 -0.72 -14.90
N LEU A 13 -21.33 0.57 -15.01
CA LEU A 13 -22.20 1.53 -15.70
C LEU A 13 -22.07 1.41 -17.22
N ILE A 14 -20.90 1.02 -17.75
CA ILE A 14 -20.66 0.85 -19.17
C ILE A 14 -21.34 -0.41 -19.71
N PHE A 15 -21.41 -1.51 -18.96
CA PHE A 15 -22.10 -2.74 -19.37
C PHE A 15 -23.64 -2.58 -19.48
N SER A 16 -24.23 -1.60 -18.80
CA SER A 16 -25.68 -1.33 -18.91
C SER A 16 -26.07 -0.48 -20.13
N ALA A 17 -25.11 0.20 -20.76
CA ALA A 17 -25.34 1.02 -21.96
C ALA A 17 -25.25 0.26 -23.28
N CYS A 18 -24.56 -0.91 -23.30
CA CYS A 18 -24.34 -1.69 -24.54
C CYS A 18 -25.44 -2.70 -24.89
N THR A 19 -26.58 -2.78 -24.19
CA THR A 19 -27.62 -3.79 -24.46
C THR A 19 -28.97 -3.20 -24.92
N GLN A 20 -28.99 -2.07 -25.62
CA GLN A 20 -30.21 -1.65 -26.34
C GLN A 20 -29.89 -1.30 -27.77
N THR A 21 -29.84 -2.35 -28.62
CA THR A 21 -30.03 -2.20 -30.06
C THR A 21 -31.50 -2.43 -30.38
N THR A 22 -32.25 -1.38 -30.64
CA THR A 22 -33.47 -1.45 -31.45
C THR A 22 -33.39 -0.39 -32.51
N SER A 23 -33.39 -0.88 -33.75
CA SER A 23 -33.49 -0.12 -34.98
C SER A 23 -34.70 0.80 -35.05
N SER A 24 -34.51 2.08 -35.34
CA SER A 24 -35.42 2.87 -36.18
C SER A 24 -34.71 4.14 -36.63
N ASP A 25 -34.69 4.36 -37.93
CA ASP A 25 -34.28 5.60 -38.60
C ASP A 25 -34.99 6.80 -37.97
N ASP A 26 -34.21 7.74 -37.46
CA ASP A 26 -34.59 9.15 -37.43
C ASP A 26 -33.33 10.02 -37.32
N SER A 27 -33.13 10.83 -38.37
CA SER A 27 -32.11 11.84 -38.50
C SER A 27 -32.33 12.98 -37.47
N ASN A 28 -31.96 12.73 -36.22
CA ASN A 28 -31.76 13.76 -35.24
C ASN A 28 -30.56 13.32 -34.38
N SER A 29 -29.36 13.81 -34.73
CA SER A 29 -28.16 13.60 -33.95
C SER A 29 -28.40 14.10 -32.52
N GLN A 30 -28.79 13.20 -31.62
CA GLN A 30 -28.65 13.48 -30.21
C GLN A 30 -27.17 13.60 -29.90
N PRO A 31 -26.75 14.64 -29.17
CA PRO A 31 -25.36 14.76 -28.77
C PRO A 31 -25.02 13.58 -27.84
N SER A 32 -23.92 12.91 -28.10
CA SER A 32 -23.43 11.81 -27.31
C SER A 32 -23.14 12.34 -25.89
N ASN A 33 -23.87 11.82 -24.91
CA ASN A 33 -23.61 12.06 -23.47
C ASN A 33 -22.57 11.06 -22.95
N GLU A 34 -21.66 10.62 -23.82
CA GLU A 34 -20.78 9.51 -23.53
C GLU A 34 -19.44 9.99 -22.95
N ILE A 35 -18.94 9.30 -21.96
CA ILE A 35 -17.59 9.50 -21.40
C ILE A 35 -16.53 9.21 -22.46
N PHE A 36 -16.82 8.30 -23.39
CA PHE A 36 -15.96 7.89 -24.51
C PHE A 36 -16.57 8.29 -25.86
N PRO A 37 -16.49 9.57 -26.27
CA PRO A 37 -17.29 10.12 -27.37
C PRO A 37 -16.96 9.55 -28.76
N ARG A 38 -15.83 8.84 -28.91
CA ARG A 38 -15.40 8.25 -30.21
C ARG A 38 -15.34 6.72 -30.15
N MET A 39 -15.88 6.08 -29.10
CA MET A 39 -15.81 4.63 -28.95
C MET A 39 -16.58 3.89 -30.05
N ASP A 40 -17.65 4.48 -30.56
CA ASP A 40 -18.45 3.96 -31.70
C ASP A 40 -17.73 4.04 -33.03
N GLU A 41 -16.69 4.87 -33.16
CA GLU A 41 -15.85 4.97 -34.36
C GLU A 41 -14.78 3.87 -34.41
N VAL A 42 -14.50 3.21 -33.29
CA VAL A 42 -13.42 2.24 -33.13
C VAL A 42 -13.97 0.83 -33.23
N THR A 43 -13.54 0.08 -34.25
CA THR A 43 -14.03 -1.28 -34.53
C THR A 43 -13.03 -2.37 -34.16
N ASP A 44 -11.75 -2.06 -34.09
CA ASP A 44 -10.70 -2.97 -33.68
C ASP A 44 -10.60 -3.00 -32.15
N LYS A 45 -10.47 -4.19 -31.58
CA LYS A 45 -10.47 -4.35 -30.11
C LYS A 45 -9.22 -3.77 -29.46
N TYR A 46 -8.05 -3.83 -30.11
CA TYR A 46 -6.80 -3.32 -29.57
C TYR A 46 -6.73 -1.79 -29.67
N GLU A 47 -7.25 -1.24 -30.79
CA GLU A 47 -7.46 0.20 -30.90
C GLU A 47 -8.47 0.69 -29.86
N ALA A 48 -9.54 -0.07 -29.57
CA ALA A 48 -10.50 0.28 -28.53
C ALA A 48 -9.87 0.30 -27.13
N GLU A 49 -8.99 -0.67 -26.83
CA GLU A 49 -8.24 -0.70 -25.59
C GLU A 49 -7.29 0.50 -25.46
N LEU A 50 -6.57 0.84 -26.53
CA LEU A 50 -5.71 2.02 -26.58
C LEU A 50 -6.52 3.31 -26.34
N TYR A 51 -7.63 3.48 -27.07
CA TYR A 51 -8.48 4.66 -26.94
C TYR A 51 -9.09 4.77 -25.53
N TYR A 52 -9.55 3.66 -24.94
CA TYR A 52 -10.07 3.61 -23.58
C TYR A 52 -9.02 4.11 -22.56
N ASN A 53 -7.82 3.56 -22.65
CA ASN A 53 -6.71 3.95 -21.78
C ASN A 53 -6.29 5.41 -21.97
N TYR A 54 -6.30 5.90 -23.22
CA TYR A 54 -6.03 7.31 -23.51
C TYR A 54 -7.03 8.24 -22.81
N VAL A 55 -8.32 7.91 -22.86
CA VAL A 55 -9.38 8.70 -22.19
C VAL A 55 -9.24 8.63 -20.66
N LEU A 56 -8.89 7.46 -20.10
CA LEU A 56 -8.60 7.36 -18.68
C LEU A 56 -7.46 8.28 -18.25
N LEU A 57 -6.37 8.30 -19.02
CA LEU A 57 -5.23 9.19 -18.75
C LEU A 57 -5.62 10.68 -18.88
N ASP A 58 -6.40 11.03 -19.88
CA ASP A 58 -6.86 12.42 -20.09
C ASP A 58 -7.71 12.92 -18.91
N TYR A 59 -8.53 12.05 -18.32
CA TYR A 59 -9.42 12.42 -17.25
C TYR A 59 -8.81 12.28 -15.83
N PHE A 60 -7.94 11.32 -15.62
CA PHE A 60 -7.50 10.97 -14.26
C PHE A 60 -6.02 11.19 -14.02
N TYR A 61 -5.18 11.23 -15.07
CA TYR A 61 -3.75 11.42 -14.84
C TYR A 61 -3.44 12.83 -14.33
N LEU A 62 -3.00 12.90 -13.08
CA LEU A 62 -2.80 14.15 -12.34
C LEU A 62 -1.89 15.15 -13.08
N TYR A 63 -0.87 14.65 -13.76
CA TYR A 63 0.18 15.46 -14.39
C TYR A 63 -0.02 15.68 -15.89
N GLY A 64 -0.99 15.03 -16.52
CA GLY A 64 -1.15 15.00 -17.97
C GLY A 64 -1.13 16.39 -18.63
N HIS A 65 -1.98 17.28 -18.14
CA HIS A 65 -2.05 18.66 -18.66
C HIS A 65 -0.97 19.59 -18.11
N LEU A 66 -0.28 19.22 -17.02
CA LEU A 66 0.78 20.02 -16.43
C LEU A 66 2.11 19.82 -17.14
N ARG A 67 2.34 18.60 -17.65
CA ARG A 67 3.60 18.19 -18.27
C ARG A 67 3.56 18.07 -19.77
N ASN A 68 2.36 18.16 -20.38
CA ASN A 68 2.17 17.99 -21.83
C ASN A 68 2.72 16.65 -22.36
N GLU A 69 2.51 15.58 -21.61
CA GLU A 69 3.07 14.25 -21.91
C GLU A 69 2.17 13.42 -22.82
N LEU A 70 0.85 13.70 -22.81
CA LEU A 70 -0.10 13.07 -23.73
C LEU A 70 -0.26 13.90 -25.02
N ALA A 71 -0.29 13.22 -26.16
CA ALA A 71 -0.63 13.84 -27.43
C ALA A 71 -2.13 14.22 -27.45
N ASP A 72 -2.48 15.18 -28.31
CA ASP A 72 -3.87 15.64 -28.45
C ASP A 72 -4.80 14.59 -29.11
N ASP A 73 -4.25 13.58 -29.81
CA ASP A 73 -4.98 12.49 -30.43
C ASP A 73 -4.30 11.15 -30.16
N TYR A 74 -5.05 10.17 -29.64
CA TYR A 74 -4.57 8.82 -29.34
C TYR A 74 -4.00 8.09 -30.58
N LYS A 75 -4.46 8.46 -31.80
CA LYS A 75 -4.04 7.81 -33.05
C LYS A 75 -2.54 7.91 -33.33
N VAL A 76 -1.84 8.86 -32.69
CA VAL A 76 -0.37 8.95 -32.81
C VAL A 76 0.35 7.75 -32.17
N TYR A 77 -0.33 7.03 -31.28
CA TYR A 77 0.20 5.86 -30.59
C TYR A 77 -0.09 4.54 -31.30
N LEU A 78 -1.03 4.52 -32.28
CA LEU A 78 -1.40 3.30 -32.99
C LEU A 78 -0.21 2.63 -33.66
N GLY A 79 -0.08 1.32 -33.42
CA GLY A 79 0.98 0.48 -33.98
C GLY A 79 2.39 0.84 -33.53
N LYS A 80 2.55 1.58 -32.43
CA LYS A 80 3.85 1.85 -31.83
C LYS A 80 4.28 0.66 -30.98
N GLU A 81 5.56 0.35 -31.06
CA GLU A 81 6.18 -0.64 -30.18
C GLU A 81 6.82 0.09 -29.00
N SER A 82 6.69 -0.48 -27.80
CA SER A 82 7.39 0.04 -26.63
C SER A 82 8.87 -0.34 -26.71
N ASP A 83 9.71 0.67 -26.86
CA ASP A 83 11.17 0.60 -26.77
C ASP A 83 11.71 1.24 -25.47
N ASN A 84 10.80 1.61 -24.58
CA ASN A 84 11.12 2.31 -23.35
C ASN A 84 11.51 1.31 -22.25
N ASP A 85 12.71 1.47 -21.69
CA ASP A 85 13.25 0.66 -20.59
C ASP A 85 12.40 0.73 -19.30
N ASN A 86 11.53 1.74 -19.15
CA ASN A 86 10.62 1.89 -18.01
C ASN A 86 9.44 0.91 -18.05
N PHE A 87 9.13 0.37 -19.23
CA PHE A 87 8.16 -0.71 -19.40
C PHE A 87 8.91 -1.95 -19.84
N SER A 88 9.15 -2.86 -18.91
CA SER A 88 9.64 -4.16 -19.31
C SER A 88 8.62 -4.79 -20.27
N LYS A 89 9.10 -5.38 -21.37
CA LYS A 89 8.26 -6.18 -22.29
C LYS A 89 7.49 -7.32 -21.57
N GLY A 90 7.68 -7.49 -20.26
CA GLY A 90 6.97 -8.42 -19.41
C GLY A 90 5.57 -7.97 -18.96
N TYR A 91 5.20 -6.72 -19.18
CA TYR A 91 3.87 -6.21 -18.80
C TYR A 91 2.92 -6.06 -19.97
N CYS A 92 3.41 -6.10 -21.20
CA CYS A 92 2.61 -6.03 -22.40
C CYS A 92 3.01 -7.11 -23.40
N THR A 93 2.02 -7.84 -23.88
CA THR A 93 2.15 -8.69 -25.08
C THR A 93 2.11 -7.83 -26.35
N SER A 94 2.46 -8.42 -27.50
CA SER A 94 2.52 -7.71 -28.80
C SER A 94 1.20 -7.02 -29.16
N ASP A 95 0.08 -7.55 -28.71
CA ASP A 95 -1.26 -7.03 -29.02
C ASP A 95 -1.56 -5.69 -28.32
N TYR A 96 -0.81 -5.37 -27.25
CA TYR A 96 -0.98 -4.20 -26.39
C TYR A 96 0.24 -3.29 -26.35
N TYR A 97 1.22 -3.46 -27.24
CA TYR A 97 2.45 -2.67 -27.23
C TYR A 97 2.23 -1.17 -27.42
N ASP A 98 1.23 -0.76 -28.19
CA ASP A 98 0.89 0.63 -28.39
C ASP A 98 0.30 1.29 -27.13
N VAL A 99 -0.46 0.54 -26.33
CA VAL A 99 -0.92 0.99 -25.00
C VAL A 99 0.28 1.20 -24.08
N CYS A 100 1.16 0.22 -23.97
CA CYS A 100 2.39 0.34 -23.18
C CYS A 100 3.31 1.44 -23.68
N TYR A 101 3.40 1.65 -25.00
CA TYR A 101 4.15 2.78 -25.56
C TYR A 101 3.58 4.11 -25.07
N MET A 102 2.26 4.29 -25.11
CA MET A 102 1.60 5.50 -24.63
C MET A 102 1.91 5.77 -23.15
N TYR A 103 1.76 4.76 -22.28
CA TYR A 103 2.13 4.89 -20.86
C TYR A 103 3.62 5.18 -20.67
N GLY A 104 4.49 4.60 -21.49
CA GLY A 104 5.94 4.82 -21.48
C GLY A 104 6.36 6.26 -21.83
N GLN A 105 5.49 7.06 -22.44
CA GLN A 105 5.77 8.48 -22.69
C GLN A 105 5.60 9.34 -21.42
N LEU A 106 4.93 8.81 -20.39
CA LEU A 106 4.72 9.52 -19.13
C LEU A 106 6.00 9.47 -18.29
N ARG A 107 6.35 10.60 -17.68
CA ARG A 107 7.52 10.69 -16.76
C ARG A 107 7.16 10.30 -15.33
N ASP A 108 6.28 9.33 -15.20
CA ASP A 108 5.76 8.84 -13.94
C ASP A 108 5.85 7.32 -13.92
N PRO A 109 6.79 6.76 -13.16
CA PRO A 109 6.96 5.30 -13.08
C PRO A 109 5.82 4.59 -12.36
N PHE A 110 4.91 5.34 -11.72
CA PHE A 110 3.80 4.78 -10.96
C PHE A 110 2.49 4.72 -11.77
N THR A 111 2.44 5.40 -12.93
CA THR A 111 1.33 5.28 -13.86
C THR A 111 1.69 4.22 -14.90
N GLN A 112 0.99 3.07 -14.83
CA GLN A 112 1.34 1.85 -15.57
C GLN A 112 0.10 1.16 -16.14
N TYR A 113 0.30 0.44 -17.23
CA TYR A 113 -0.68 -0.49 -17.78
C TYR A 113 -0.15 -1.92 -17.69
N PHE A 114 -1.01 -2.84 -17.32
CA PHE A 114 -0.75 -4.28 -17.30
C PHE A 114 -1.76 -4.97 -18.20
N ASP A 115 -1.29 -5.76 -19.13
CA ASP A 115 -2.16 -6.48 -20.03
C ASP A 115 -2.98 -7.57 -19.32
N PRO A 116 -4.01 -8.16 -19.98
CA PRO A 116 -4.91 -9.13 -19.36
C PRO A 116 -4.23 -10.39 -18.79
N GLU A 117 -3.04 -10.75 -19.26
CA GLU A 117 -2.32 -11.93 -18.75
C GLU A 117 -1.71 -11.68 -17.36
N VAL A 118 -1.28 -10.44 -17.11
CA VAL A 118 -0.56 -10.05 -15.89
C VAL A 118 -1.47 -9.34 -14.89
N ALA A 119 -2.48 -8.63 -15.37
CA ALA A 119 -3.38 -7.81 -14.56
C ALA A 119 -3.97 -8.51 -13.31
N PRO A 120 -4.46 -9.77 -13.36
CA PRO A 120 -5.00 -10.43 -12.17
C PRO A 120 -3.98 -10.64 -11.06
N GLN A 121 -2.73 -10.96 -11.41
CA GLN A 121 -1.66 -11.19 -10.44
C GLN A 121 -1.23 -9.87 -9.77
N VAL A 122 -1.14 -8.80 -10.57
CA VAL A 122 -0.82 -7.45 -10.04
C VAL A 122 -1.92 -6.99 -9.10
N LEU A 123 -3.19 -7.16 -9.48
CA LEU A 123 -4.32 -6.76 -8.66
C LEU A 123 -4.33 -7.52 -7.32
N ALA A 124 -4.11 -8.83 -7.36
CA ALA A 124 -4.00 -9.64 -6.14
C ALA A 124 -2.86 -9.13 -5.24
N SER A 125 -1.68 -8.83 -5.81
CA SER A 125 -0.52 -8.36 -5.04
C SER A 125 -0.73 -7.00 -4.35
N ILE A 126 -1.71 -6.20 -4.79
CA ILE A 126 -2.02 -4.90 -4.19
C ILE A 126 -3.01 -5.04 -3.02
N PHE A 127 -3.94 -5.99 -3.10
CA PHE A 127 -5.06 -6.09 -2.16
C PHE A 127 -4.97 -7.24 -1.17
N GLU A 128 -4.13 -8.23 -1.44
CA GLU A 128 -4.06 -9.49 -0.69
C GLU A 128 -2.64 -9.76 -0.19
N THR A 129 -2.52 -10.32 1.01
CA THR A 129 -1.24 -10.88 1.45
C THR A 129 -0.84 -12.04 0.55
N GLN A 130 0.45 -12.21 0.33
CA GLN A 130 0.94 -13.34 -0.44
C GLN A 130 0.61 -14.65 0.27
N THR A 131 0.10 -15.59 -0.51
CA THR A 131 -0.06 -16.97 -0.06
C THR A 131 1.30 -17.67 -0.08
N ILE A 132 1.70 -18.21 1.06
CA ILE A 132 2.97 -18.91 1.23
C ILE A 132 2.72 -20.39 1.38
N ARG A 133 3.57 -21.20 0.78
CA ARG A 133 3.55 -22.67 0.93
C ARG A 133 4.49 -23.09 2.06
N GLY A 134 3.97 -23.85 3.01
CA GLY A 134 4.74 -24.34 4.14
C GLY A 134 3.87 -24.81 5.30
N ILE A 135 4.38 -24.70 6.49
CA ILE A 135 3.64 -25.10 7.71
C ILE A 135 3.04 -23.90 8.45
N GLY A 136 3.50 -22.67 8.21
CA GLY A 136 2.97 -21.45 8.83
C GLY A 136 3.30 -21.32 10.32
N ALA A 137 4.58 -21.47 10.67
CA ALA A 137 5.09 -21.30 12.02
C ALA A 137 6.52 -20.76 12.02
N GLU A 138 6.90 -20.02 13.05
CA GLU A 138 8.25 -19.56 13.27
C GLU A 138 8.84 -20.18 14.54
N VAL A 139 10.16 -20.33 14.55
CA VAL A 139 10.91 -20.78 15.72
C VAL A 139 12.01 -19.79 16.09
N GLU A 140 12.33 -19.75 17.36
CA GLU A 140 13.48 -19.02 17.88
C GLU A 140 14.51 -19.97 18.50
N GLU A 141 15.78 -19.64 18.35
CA GLU A 141 16.87 -20.37 18.97
C GLU A 141 17.05 -19.91 20.43
N ILE A 142 16.91 -20.83 21.36
CA ILE A 142 17.15 -20.57 22.77
C ILE A 142 18.48 -21.21 23.17
N THR A 143 19.40 -20.40 23.63
CA THR A 143 20.70 -20.87 24.19
C THR A 143 20.83 -20.43 25.62
N ASP A 144 20.99 -21.36 26.51
CA ASP A 144 21.37 -21.13 27.91
C ASP A 144 22.73 -21.82 28.22
N SER A 145 23.16 -21.77 29.47
CA SER A 145 24.45 -22.34 29.89
C SER A 145 24.55 -23.87 29.70
N THR A 146 23.44 -24.56 29.46
CA THR A 146 23.35 -26.03 29.48
C THR A 146 22.64 -26.60 28.25
N SER A 147 21.90 -25.79 27.53
CA SER A 147 20.96 -26.23 26.48
C SER A 147 20.94 -25.30 25.28
N HIS A 148 20.77 -25.89 24.10
CA HIS A 148 20.50 -25.19 22.86
C HIS A 148 19.35 -25.89 22.14
N TYR A 149 18.22 -25.21 21.93
CA TYR A 149 17.01 -25.80 21.36
C TYR A 149 16.20 -24.77 20.62
N LEU A 150 15.27 -25.24 19.80
CA LEU A 150 14.29 -24.41 19.08
C LEU A 150 12.96 -24.41 19.84
N ARG A 151 12.33 -23.25 19.91
CA ARG A 151 11.00 -23.07 20.48
C ARG A 151 10.10 -22.36 19.47
N PHE A 152 8.85 -22.81 19.30
CA PHE A 152 7.90 -22.08 18.49
C PHE A 152 7.65 -20.69 19.07
N SER A 153 8.06 -19.67 18.33
CA SER A 153 7.87 -18.24 18.66
C SER A 153 6.55 -17.71 18.11
N ASP A 154 6.09 -18.24 16.97
CA ASP A 154 4.82 -17.88 16.35
C ASP A 154 4.18 -19.06 15.60
N ILE A 155 2.84 -19.08 15.56
CA ILE A 155 2.04 -20.01 14.76
C ILE A 155 0.92 -19.20 14.15
N TYR A 156 0.90 -19.18 12.81
CA TYR A 156 -0.02 -18.32 12.10
C TYR A 156 -1.45 -18.87 12.12
N PRO A 157 -2.45 -18.00 12.35
CA PRO A 157 -3.85 -18.41 12.34
C PRO A 157 -4.25 -19.02 10.99
N GLY A 158 -4.98 -20.16 11.05
CA GLY A 158 -5.41 -20.90 9.86
C GLY A 158 -4.33 -21.73 9.19
N SER A 159 -3.09 -21.67 9.67
CA SER A 159 -1.94 -22.38 9.11
C SER A 159 -2.01 -23.90 9.30
N PRO A 160 -1.23 -24.68 8.51
CA PRO A 160 -1.03 -26.09 8.74
C PRO A 160 -0.54 -26.46 10.14
N ALA A 161 0.35 -25.66 10.73
CA ALA A 161 0.87 -25.87 12.07
C ALA A 161 -0.23 -25.73 13.14
N GLU A 162 -1.07 -24.69 13.03
CA GLU A 162 -2.22 -24.51 13.92
C GLU A 162 -3.21 -25.66 13.79
N LYS A 163 -3.57 -26.04 12.56
CA LYS A 163 -4.48 -27.18 12.28
C LYS A 163 -3.96 -28.51 12.83
N ALA A 164 -2.64 -28.69 12.87
CA ALA A 164 -1.98 -29.85 13.47
C ALA A 164 -1.89 -29.80 14.99
N GLY A 165 -2.31 -28.68 15.62
CA GLY A 165 -2.34 -28.50 17.07
C GLY A 165 -1.01 -28.14 17.71
N LEU A 166 -0.04 -27.64 16.95
CA LEU A 166 1.17 -27.02 17.47
C LEU A 166 0.82 -25.73 18.23
N GLN A 167 1.61 -25.35 19.21
CA GLN A 167 1.38 -24.18 20.06
C GLN A 167 2.65 -23.36 20.24
N ILE A 168 2.48 -22.03 20.37
CA ILE A 168 3.56 -21.15 20.76
C ILE A 168 4.13 -21.59 22.09
N GLY A 169 5.46 -21.67 22.19
CA GLY A 169 6.17 -22.17 23.37
C GLY A 169 6.51 -23.65 23.34
N ASP A 170 5.99 -24.45 22.41
CA ASP A 170 6.41 -25.83 22.20
C ASP A 170 7.90 -25.87 21.86
N ILE A 171 8.64 -26.79 22.48
CA ILE A 171 10.07 -27.00 22.21
C ILE A 171 10.19 -28.09 21.13
N VAL A 172 10.88 -27.78 20.04
CA VAL A 172 11.09 -28.76 18.95
C VAL A 172 12.09 -29.82 19.35
N VAL A 173 11.69 -31.05 19.32
CA VAL A 173 12.55 -32.21 19.67
C VAL A 173 13.05 -32.92 18.42
N GLN A 174 12.16 -33.17 17.47
CA GLN A 174 12.48 -33.87 16.20
C GLN A 174 11.56 -33.41 15.08
N ILE A 175 12.09 -33.39 13.88
CA ILE A 175 11.32 -33.31 12.64
C ILE A 175 11.67 -34.53 11.79
N ASP A 176 10.68 -35.34 11.41
CA ASP A 176 10.82 -36.60 10.66
C ASP A 176 11.89 -37.54 11.23
N GLY A 177 11.97 -37.58 12.57
CA GLY A 177 12.90 -38.45 13.30
C GLY A 177 14.32 -37.85 13.45
N LEU A 178 14.60 -36.70 12.91
CA LEU A 178 15.89 -36.02 13.04
C LEU A 178 15.81 -34.92 14.11
N SER A 179 16.78 -34.90 15.01
CA SER A 179 16.93 -33.78 15.96
C SER A 179 17.53 -32.57 15.26
N ILE A 180 16.96 -31.41 15.47
CA ILE A 180 17.39 -30.14 14.90
C ILE A 180 17.62 -29.12 16.00
N SER A 181 18.53 -28.18 15.76
CA SER A 181 18.89 -27.15 16.73
C SER A 181 19.08 -25.76 16.12
N THR A 182 18.90 -25.59 14.81
CA THR A 182 19.04 -24.28 14.14
C THR A 182 17.79 -23.95 13.34
N THR A 183 17.48 -22.65 13.27
CA THR A 183 16.36 -22.13 12.45
C THR A 183 16.53 -22.50 10.98
N SER A 184 17.72 -22.43 10.42
CA SER A 184 17.96 -22.82 9.02
C SER A 184 17.63 -24.28 8.73
N ASN A 185 17.88 -25.18 9.67
CA ASN A 185 17.51 -26.60 9.53
C ASN A 185 15.99 -26.78 9.68
N PHE A 186 15.34 -26.04 10.55
CA PHE A 186 13.89 -26.01 10.67
C PHE A 186 13.23 -25.60 9.37
N ASP A 187 13.63 -24.47 8.80
CA ASP A 187 13.08 -23.95 7.56
C ASP A 187 13.24 -24.94 6.41
N ALA A 188 14.44 -25.53 6.29
CA ALA A 188 14.71 -26.52 5.24
C ALA A 188 13.83 -27.78 5.37
N MET A 189 13.55 -28.24 6.61
CA MET A 189 12.76 -29.45 6.85
C MET A 189 11.25 -29.17 6.85
N CYS A 190 10.83 -27.92 7.09
CA CYS A 190 9.43 -27.51 7.07
C CYS A 190 8.96 -27.00 5.71
N THR A 191 9.79 -27.13 4.67
CA THR A 191 9.46 -26.83 3.27
C THR A 191 9.14 -28.12 2.55
N GLY A 192 8.04 -28.15 1.77
CA GLY A 192 7.60 -29.35 1.02
C GLY A 192 6.62 -28.99 -0.11
N ASN A 193 6.10 -30.00 -0.77
CA ASN A 193 4.98 -29.82 -1.70
C ASN A 193 3.64 -29.85 -0.95
N ILE A 194 2.63 -29.21 -1.50
CA ILE A 194 1.28 -29.27 -0.93
C ILE A 194 0.85 -30.75 -0.81
N GLY A 195 0.42 -31.12 0.39
CA GLY A 195 0.03 -32.48 0.73
C GLY A 195 1.15 -33.33 1.36
N ASP A 196 2.40 -32.89 1.35
CA ASP A 196 3.48 -33.58 2.07
C ASP A 196 3.19 -33.55 3.58
N VAL A 197 3.48 -34.64 4.27
CA VAL A 197 3.24 -34.77 5.71
C VAL A 197 4.57 -34.70 6.45
N ILE A 198 4.73 -33.69 7.29
CA ILE A 198 5.90 -33.48 8.14
C ILE A 198 5.53 -33.90 9.58
N LYS A 199 6.28 -34.84 10.13
CA LYS A 199 6.08 -35.29 11.52
C LYS A 199 6.95 -34.48 12.47
N ILE A 200 6.33 -33.62 13.29
CA ILE A 200 7.02 -32.80 14.27
C ILE A 200 6.74 -33.37 15.68
N VAL A 201 7.80 -33.62 16.43
CA VAL A 201 7.72 -34.00 17.85
C VAL A 201 8.16 -32.81 18.68
N VAL A 202 7.32 -32.40 19.61
CA VAL A 202 7.60 -31.28 20.52
C VAL A 202 7.50 -31.70 21.96
N ASP A 203 8.24 -31.04 22.82
CA ASP A 203 8.01 -31.07 24.28
C ASP A 203 7.09 -29.90 24.64
N ARG A 204 5.96 -30.21 25.22
CA ARG A 204 4.97 -29.27 25.75
C ARG A 204 4.77 -29.51 27.22
N ASN A 205 5.41 -28.72 28.07
CA ASN A 205 5.35 -28.83 29.53
C ASN A 205 5.71 -30.26 30.00
N ASP A 206 6.88 -30.73 29.64
CA ASP A 206 7.43 -32.08 29.95
C ASP A 206 6.60 -33.24 29.38
N LYS A 207 5.82 -33.00 28.33
CA LYS A 207 5.05 -34.02 27.62
C LYS A 207 5.38 -34.01 26.13
N MET A 208 5.77 -35.16 25.62
CA MET A 208 5.98 -35.35 24.19
C MET A 208 4.67 -35.34 23.45
N VAL A 209 4.53 -34.41 22.52
CA VAL A 209 3.40 -34.29 21.59
C VAL A 209 3.90 -34.54 20.18
N VAL A 210 3.16 -35.34 19.44
CA VAL A 210 3.46 -35.64 18.02
C VAL A 210 2.41 -34.99 17.16
N ALA A 211 2.82 -34.10 16.27
CA ALA A 211 1.98 -33.45 15.28
C ALA A 211 2.33 -33.96 13.89
N ALA A 212 1.32 -34.31 13.08
CA ALA A 212 1.45 -34.56 11.66
C ALA A 212 0.97 -33.31 10.91
N VAL A 213 1.91 -32.50 10.44
CA VAL A 213 1.61 -31.24 9.75
C VAL A 213 1.56 -31.50 8.26
N ILE A 214 0.44 -31.21 7.63
CA ILE A 214 0.28 -31.33 6.17
C ILE A 214 0.66 -29.99 5.57
N VAL A 215 1.70 -29.95 4.75
CA VAL A 215 2.12 -28.76 4.03
C VAL A 215 0.98 -28.27 3.13
N ASP A 216 0.63 -27.01 3.26
CA ASP A 216 -0.44 -26.38 2.49
C ASP A 216 -0.11 -24.88 2.28
N GLU A 217 -0.98 -24.18 1.59
CA GLU A 217 -0.93 -22.73 1.48
C GLU A 217 -1.50 -22.07 2.74
N TYR A 218 -0.89 -20.97 3.14
CA TYR A 218 -1.35 -20.13 4.23
C TYR A 218 -1.00 -18.66 3.97
N ASN A 219 -1.73 -17.75 4.61
CA ASN A 219 -1.42 -16.32 4.55
C ASN A 219 -0.61 -15.92 5.78
N GLU A 220 0.46 -15.16 5.58
CA GLU A 220 1.13 -14.49 6.68
C GLU A 220 0.31 -13.32 7.20
N PRO A 221 0.40 -13.02 8.52
CA PRO A 221 -0.16 -11.78 9.02
C PRO A 221 0.58 -10.57 8.44
N SER A 222 -0.18 -9.57 8.01
CA SER A 222 0.37 -8.28 7.58
C SER A 222 0.85 -7.42 8.75
N VAL A 223 0.36 -7.71 9.98
CA VAL A 223 0.76 -7.03 11.22
C VAL A 223 1.18 -8.06 12.26
N LYS A 224 2.41 -7.92 12.77
CA LYS A 224 2.99 -8.80 13.79
C LYS A 224 3.24 -8.04 15.09
N LEU A 225 2.76 -8.58 16.22
CA LEU A 225 3.03 -8.07 17.55
C LEU A 225 4.11 -8.92 18.24
N THR A 226 5.20 -8.30 18.60
CA THR A 226 6.27 -8.89 19.43
C THR A 226 6.58 -8.00 20.64
N TYR A 227 7.46 -8.44 21.52
CA TYR A 227 7.91 -7.66 22.67
C TYR A 227 9.43 -7.65 22.73
N GLN A 228 10.00 -6.46 22.93
CA GLN A 228 11.42 -6.26 23.19
C GLN A 228 11.57 -5.54 24.54
N ASP A 229 12.23 -6.17 25.49
CA ASP A 229 12.38 -5.64 26.86
C ASP A 229 11.04 -5.17 27.48
N SER A 230 9.98 -5.95 27.28
CA SER A 230 8.60 -5.64 27.69
C SER A 230 7.95 -4.47 26.96
N ILE A 231 8.60 -3.87 25.98
CA ILE A 231 8.03 -2.85 25.08
C ILE A 231 7.31 -3.55 23.93
N PRO A 232 6.02 -3.27 23.66
CA PRO A 232 5.35 -3.78 22.47
C PRO A 232 5.99 -3.24 21.19
N VAL A 233 6.26 -4.12 20.26
CA VAL A 233 6.71 -3.82 18.89
C VAL A 233 5.63 -4.31 17.94
N ILE A 234 4.98 -3.41 17.26
CA ILE A 234 3.98 -3.71 16.21
C ILE A 234 4.66 -3.49 14.87
N GLN A 235 5.05 -4.58 14.24
CA GLN A 235 5.54 -4.54 12.85
C GLN A 235 4.36 -4.54 11.90
N ILE A 236 4.36 -3.62 10.95
CA ILE A 236 3.39 -3.54 9.86
C ILE A 236 4.15 -3.82 8.57
N LYS A 237 3.90 -4.99 7.95
CA LYS A 237 4.60 -5.42 6.73
C LYS A 237 4.06 -4.72 5.49
N GLU A 238 2.72 -4.53 5.43
CA GLU A 238 2.01 -3.95 4.31
C GLU A 238 0.59 -3.53 4.72
N PHE A 239 -0.11 -2.80 3.85
CA PHE A 239 -1.50 -2.39 4.09
C PHE A 239 -2.41 -3.05 3.05
N VAL A 240 -3.03 -4.17 3.39
CA VAL A 240 -3.86 -4.98 2.49
C VAL A 240 -5.28 -5.14 3.00
N VAL A 241 -6.20 -5.37 2.08
CA VAL A 241 -7.63 -5.55 2.38
C VAL A 241 -7.91 -6.97 2.83
N THR A 242 -7.24 -7.96 2.22
CA THR A 242 -7.38 -9.38 2.53
C THR A 242 -6.10 -9.90 3.16
N SER A 243 -6.22 -10.44 4.37
CA SER A 243 -5.13 -11.04 5.14
C SER A 243 -5.69 -12.20 5.96
N ILE A 244 -5.04 -12.57 7.06
CA ILE A 244 -5.61 -13.52 8.04
C ILE A 244 -6.82 -12.95 8.80
N SER A 245 -7.09 -11.65 8.68
CA SER A 245 -8.26 -10.96 9.26
C SER A 245 -9.26 -10.59 8.17
N ASP A 246 -10.55 -10.78 8.43
CA ASP A 246 -11.65 -10.32 7.55
C ASP A 246 -11.66 -8.81 7.30
N SER A 247 -10.95 -8.05 8.14
CA SER A 247 -10.78 -6.60 8.03
C SER A 247 -9.38 -6.20 7.53
N GLY A 248 -8.62 -7.13 6.99
CA GLY A 248 -7.27 -6.92 6.49
C GLY A 248 -6.28 -6.46 7.56
N SER A 249 -5.27 -5.73 7.16
CA SER A 249 -4.23 -5.18 8.05
C SER A 249 -4.80 -4.35 9.19
N TYR A 250 -5.90 -3.61 8.94
CA TYR A 250 -6.57 -2.83 9.99
C TYR A 250 -7.10 -3.71 11.13
N GLY A 251 -7.71 -4.86 10.81
CA GLY A 251 -8.23 -5.79 11.83
C GLY A 251 -7.12 -6.41 12.68
N GLU A 252 -6.01 -6.77 12.05
CA GLU A 252 -4.83 -7.28 12.74
C GLU A 252 -4.21 -6.22 13.66
N PHE A 253 -4.08 -4.98 13.16
CA PHE A 253 -3.56 -3.86 13.91
C PHE A 253 -4.41 -3.52 15.13
N LEU A 254 -5.74 -3.48 14.99
CA LEU A 254 -6.66 -3.31 16.11
C LEU A 254 -6.49 -4.40 17.16
N THR A 255 -6.28 -5.62 16.73
CA THR A 255 -6.02 -6.75 17.65
C THR A 255 -4.72 -6.55 18.42
N ALA A 256 -3.66 -6.11 17.75
CA ALA A 256 -2.38 -5.79 18.39
C ALA A 256 -2.51 -4.62 19.39
N LEU A 257 -3.23 -3.55 19.03
CA LEU A 257 -3.49 -2.43 19.90
C LEU A 257 -4.29 -2.83 21.16
N LYS A 258 -5.30 -3.70 21.03
CA LYS A 258 -6.09 -4.20 22.15
C LYS A 258 -5.27 -5.11 23.06
N LYS A 259 -4.46 -6.03 22.50
CA LYS A 259 -3.55 -6.90 23.28
C LYS A 259 -2.52 -6.11 24.09
N THR A 260 -2.19 -4.90 23.64
CA THR A 260 -1.23 -4.01 24.29
C THR A 260 -1.90 -2.84 25.03
N GLU A 261 -3.18 -2.98 25.38
CA GLU A 261 -3.90 -1.96 26.16
C GLU A 261 -3.15 -1.67 27.48
N GLY A 262 -3.02 -0.38 27.81
CA GLY A 262 -2.25 0.06 28.99
C GLY A 262 -0.75 0.22 28.76
N ALA A 263 -0.20 -0.17 27.62
CA ALA A 263 1.19 0.14 27.28
C ALA A 263 1.40 1.65 27.20
N LYS A 264 2.44 2.15 27.90
CA LYS A 264 2.79 3.58 27.92
C LYS A 264 3.48 4.02 26.66
N SER A 265 4.25 3.14 26.05
CA SER A 265 4.98 3.32 24.79
C SER A 265 4.84 2.09 23.91
N THR A 266 4.97 2.28 22.61
CA THR A 266 4.91 1.21 21.61
C THR A 266 5.85 1.59 20.45
N ILE A 267 6.60 0.63 19.96
CA ILE A 267 7.39 0.77 18.74
C ILE A 267 6.52 0.33 17.57
N ILE A 268 6.43 1.16 16.53
CA ILE A 268 5.82 0.81 15.24
C ILE A 268 6.95 0.60 14.24
N ASP A 269 7.11 -0.63 13.77
CA ASP A 269 8.14 -1.00 12.81
C ASP A 269 7.56 -1.05 11.40
N LEU A 270 7.97 -0.09 10.56
CA LEU A 270 7.58 0.06 9.16
C LEU A 270 8.73 -0.29 8.21
N ARG A 271 9.83 -0.83 8.71
CA ARG A 271 10.95 -1.23 7.85
C ARG A 271 10.49 -2.31 6.86
N GLY A 272 10.88 -2.16 5.61
CA GLY A 272 10.48 -3.05 4.52
C GLY A 272 9.03 -2.87 4.04
N ASN A 273 8.25 -1.93 4.58
CA ASN A 273 6.84 -1.75 4.23
C ASN A 273 6.68 -0.90 2.95
N PRO A 274 6.24 -1.46 1.81
CA PRO A 274 6.11 -0.72 0.55
C PRO A 274 4.86 0.17 0.48
N GLY A 275 4.02 0.16 1.50
CA GLY A 275 2.73 0.84 1.51
C GLY A 275 1.55 -0.11 1.32
N GLY A 276 0.58 0.28 0.50
CA GLY A 276 -0.60 -0.52 0.20
C GLY A 276 -1.89 0.31 0.10
N GLU A 277 -3.01 -0.28 0.48
CA GLU A 277 -4.34 0.29 0.31
C GLU A 277 -4.61 1.44 1.29
N THR A 278 -5.05 2.57 0.76
CA THR A 278 -5.15 3.83 1.51
C THR A 278 -6.17 3.81 2.65
N ARG A 279 -7.28 3.07 2.53
CA ARG A 279 -8.28 2.97 3.61
C ARG A 279 -7.75 2.19 4.79
N GLN A 280 -6.92 1.17 4.53
CA GLN A 280 -6.25 0.40 5.57
C GLN A 280 -5.29 1.30 6.36
N CYS A 281 -4.41 2.02 5.65
CA CYS A 281 -3.44 2.87 6.33
C CYS A 281 -4.07 4.10 7.00
N ASN A 282 -5.08 4.74 6.40
CA ASN A 282 -5.79 5.84 7.03
C ASN A 282 -6.51 5.40 8.31
N GLY A 283 -7.16 4.22 8.26
CA GLY A 283 -7.80 3.63 9.43
C GLY A 283 -6.80 3.35 10.56
N MET A 284 -5.70 2.68 10.24
CA MET A 284 -4.65 2.37 11.22
C MET A 284 -3.98 3.62 11.78
N THR A 285 -3.74 4.63 10.93
CA THR A 285 -3.19 5.93 11.35
C THR A 285 -4.14 6.66 12.29
N ALA A 286 -5.43 6.66 12.00
CA ALA A 286 -6.46 7.27 12.84
C ALA A 286 -6.49 6.68 14.26
N GLU A 287 -6.25 5.36 14.40
CA GLU A 287 -6.20 4.71 15.71
C GLU A 287 -5.04 5.20 16.60
N LEU A 288 -4.03 5.81 16.03
CA LEU A 288 -2.89 6.38 16.76
C LEU A 288 -3.07 7.87 17.09
N LEU A 289 -4.08 8.53 16.54
CA LEU A 289 -4.29 9.98 16.58
C LEU A 289 -5.52 10.37 17.40
N SER A 290 -5.67 11.66 17.68
CA SER A 290 -6.81 12.25 18.37
C SER A 290 -7.83 12.78 17.36
N LYS A 291 -9.07 12.85 17.76
CA LYS A 291 -10.12 13.49 16.96
C LYS A 291 -9.71 14.90 16.54
N GLY A 292 -9.83 15.18 15.25
CA GLY A 292 -9.49 16.47 14.64
C GLY A 292 -8.05 16.56 14.12
N ASP A 293 -7.16 15.61 14.45
CA ASP A 293 -5.84 15.54 13.84
C ASP A 293 -5.97 15.28 12.32
N THR A 294 -5.09 15.87 11.52
CA THR A 294 -5.06 15.68 10.07
C THR A 294 -4.18 14.48 9.71
N ILE A 295 -4.72 13.55 8.93
CA ILE A 295 -3.96 12.42 8.40
C ILE A 295 -3.20 12.87 7.15
N THR A 296 -3.91 13.39 6.15
CA THR A 296 -3.34 13.90 4.90
C THR A 296 -4.25 14.97 4.29
N ILE A 297 -3.69 15.81 3.44
CA ILE A 297 -4.42 16.72 2.56
C ILE A 297 -4.08 16.29 1.14
N ASP A 298 -5.06 15.81 0.38
CA ASP A 298 -4.86 15.29 -0.95
C ASP A 298 -5.41 16.25 -2.00
N ILE A 299 -4.66 16.46 -3.08
CA ILE A 299 -5.16 17.04 -4.32
C ILE A 299 -5.45 15.88 -5.26
N GLU A 300 -6.72 15.68 -5.60
CA GLU A 300 -7.20 14.56 -6.40
C GLU A 300 -7.73 15.02 -7.75
N ALA A 301 -7.31 14.32 -8.81
CA ALA A 301 -7.90 14.43 -10.14
C ALA A 301 -9.13 13.52 -10.21
N HIS A 302 -10.25 14.05 -10.71
CA HIS A 302 -11.46 13.28 -10.93
C HIS A 302 -12.23 13.78 -12.16
N LEU A 303 -13.11 12.93 -12.66
CA LEU A 303 -14.02 13.26 -13.74
C LEU A 303 -15.21 14.05 -13.19
N ASP A 304 -15.51 15.17 -13.85
CA ASP A 304 -16.73 15.93 -13.61
C ASP A 304 -17.46 16.21 -14.91
N SER A 305 -18.73 16.59 -14.82
CA SER A 305 -19.56 16.89 -15.96
C SER A 305 -20.00 18.36 -15.97
N VAL A 306 -19.90 18.99 -17.14
CA VAL A 306 -20.38 20.33 -17.38
C VAL A 306 -21.54 20.29 -18.37
N PHE A 307 -22.65 20.93 -18.02
CA PHE A 307 -23.81 21.06 -18.88
C PHE A 307 -23.63 22.27 -19.81
N GLU A 308 -23.60 22.02 -21.11
CA GLU A 308 -23.56 23.03 -22.17
C GLU A 308 -24.92 23.00 -22.91
N GLY A 309 -25.93 23.67 -22.37
CA GLY A 309 -27.28 23.61 -22.86
C GLY A 309 -27.92 22.24 -22.60
N ARG A 310 -28.13 21.43 -23.66
CA ARG A 310 -28.62 20.05 -23.56
C ARG A 310 -27.50 19.00 -23.60
N ASN A 311 -26.26 19.44 -23.80
CA ASN A 311 -25.11 18.56 -23.94
C ASN A 311 -24.42 18.41 -22.57
N ILE A 312 -23.82 17.25 -22.35
CA ILE A 312 -22.93 16.99 -21.21
C ILE A 312 -21.52 16.88 -21.80
N ARG A 313 -20.59 17.66 -21.25
CA ARG A 313 -19.17 17.50 -21.53
C ARG A 313 -18.48 17.06 -20.26
N TYR A 314 -17.64 16.02 -20.36
CA TYR A 314 -16.82 15.55 -19.26
C TYR A 314 -15.49 16.28 -19.26
N ILE A 315 -15.01 16.64 -18.08
CA ILE A 315 -13.75 17.36 -17.87
C ILE A 315 -13.02 16.82 -16.66
N GLN A 316 -11.70 16.90 -16.68
CA GLN A 316 -10.91 16.67 -15.49
C GLN A 316 -11.08 17.85 -14.53
N LYS A 317 -11.31 17.54 -13.26
CA LYS A 317 -11.24 18.50 -12.14
C LYS A 317 -10.22 18.07 -11.10
N MET A 318 -9.73 19.07 -10.37
CA MET A 318 -8.88 18.87 -9.20
C MET A 318 -9.62 19.32 -7.95
N ASP A 319 -9.80 18.43 -6.99
CA ASP A 319 -10.34 18.76 -5.69
C ASP A 319 -9.27 18.63 -4.60
N THR A 320 -9.44 19.42 -3.54
CA THR A 320 -8.63 19.30 -2.32
C THR A 320 -9.48 18.64 -1.25
N ILE A 321 -9.02 17.49 -0.79
CA ILE A 321 -9.69 16.70 0.25
C ILE A 321 -8.79 16.64 1.47
N THR A 322 -9.31 17.02 2.64
CA THR A 322 -8.58 16.88 3.90
C THR A 322 -9.13 15.69 4.67
N TYR A 323 -8.30 14.71 4.90
CA TYR A 323 -8.63 13.55 5.73
C TYR A 323 -8.28 13.84 7.17
N THR A 324 -9.29 13.85 8.04
CA THR A 324 -9.15 14.12 9.47
C THR A 324 -9.71 12.98 10.30
N VAL A 325 -9.13 12.78 11.48
CA VAL A 325 -9.59 11.79 12.45
C VAL A 325 -10.95 12.19 13.00
N THR A 326 -11.95 11.33 12.82
CA THR A 326 -13.36 11.62 13.19
C THR A 326 -13.71 11.25 14.63
N ALA A 327 -12.95 10.35 15.23
CA ALA A 327 -13.08 9.91 16.62
C ALA A 327 -11.68 9.65 17.22
N ASP A 328 -11.57 9.71 18.53
CA ASP A 328 -10.32 9.39 19.22
C ASP A 328 -9.89 7.95 19.00
N GLY A 329 -8.68 7.72 18.50
CA GLY A 329 -8.11 6.41 18.28
C GLY A 329 -7.79 5.66 19.59
N LEU A 330 -7.78 4.32 19.56
CA LEU A 330 -7.47 3.48 20.71
C LEU A 330 -6.06 3.75 21.27
N GLY A 331 -5.12 4.04 20.42
CA GLY A 331 -3.72 4.30 20.75
C GLY A 331 -3.37 5.76 21.00
N LYS A 332 -4.32 6.70 20.94
CA LYS A 332 -4.07 8.15 20.98
C LYS A 332 -3.24 8.64 22.19
N ASN A 333 -3.29 7.94 23.30
CA ASN A 333 -2.62 8.34 24.54
C ASN A 333 -1.25 7.69 24.76
N ARG A 334 -0.79 6.85 23.82
CA ARG A 334 0.49 6.18 23.91
C ARG A 334 1.61 7.06 23.32
N TYR A 335 2.81 6.83 23.77
CA TYR A 335 4.00 7.35 23.11
C TYR A 335 4.46 6.34 22.07
N TYR A 336 4.76 6.83 20.87
CA TYR A 336 5.23 6.01 19.77
C TYR A 336 6.67 6.33 19.41
N VAL A 337 7.40 5.30 18.99
CA VAL A 337 8.68 5.42 18.29
C VAL A 337 8.51 4.68 16.98
N PHE A 338 8.79 5.31 15.87
CA PHE A 338 8.74 4.67 14.57
C PHE A 338 10.13 4.16 14.15
N MET A 339 10.13 3.03 13.46
CA MET A 339 11.28 2.54 12.72
C MET A 339 10.94 2.50 11.24
N ALA A 340 11.86 2.98 10.39
CA ALA A 340 11.66 3.04 8.95
C ALA A 340 12.99 2.87 8.20
N ASP A 341 12.92 2.48 6.93
CA ASP A 341 14.08 2.30 6.07
C ASP A 341 13.80 2.76 4.62
N THR A 342 14.74 2.52 3.73
CA THR A 342 14.64 2.90 2.31
C THR A 342 13.54 2.17 1.54
N ALA A 343 13.00 1.09 2.08
CA ALA A 343 11.86 0.36 1.51
C ALA A 343 10.53 0.80 2.11
N SER A 344 10.54 1.60 3.19
CA SER A 344 9.33 2.21 3.74
C SER A 344 8.78 3.25 2.76
N ALA A 345 7.61 3.00 2.17
CA ALA A 345 7.08 3.79 1.07
C ALA A 345 5.58 4.09 1.20
N SER A 346 5.10 5.12 0.52
CA SER A 346 3.67 5.40 0.29
C SER A 346 2.86 5.45 1.61
N CYS A 347 1.93 4.53 1.84
CA CYS A 347 1.13 4.43 3.07
C CYS A 347 1.96 4.37 4.36
N ALA A 348 3.13 3.72 4.34
CA ALA A 348 4.04 3.73 5.47
C ALA A 348 4.54 5.15 5.78
N GLU A 349 4.90 5.90 4.75
CA GLU A 349 5.34 7.29 4.87
C GLU A 349 4.17 8.23 5.24
N LEU A 350 2.95 7.96 4.76
CA LEU A 350 1.76 8.70 5.16
C LEU A 350 1.53 8.58 6.67
N MET A 351 1.59 7.36 7.23
CA MET A 351 1.48 7.13 8.67
C MET A 351 2.58 7.85 9.45
N LEU A 352 3.84 7.75 8.99
CA LEU A 352 4.97 8.49 9.57
C LEU A 352 4.72 10.01 9.57
N SER A 353 4.38 10.58 8.41
CA SER A 353 4.12 12.01 8.24
C SER A 353 3.00 12.48 9.14
N ALA A 354 1.90 11.77 9.22
CA ALA A 354 0.76 12.10 10.08
C ALA A 354 1.16 12.12 11.57
N LEU A 355 1.91 11.12 12.05
CA LEU A 355 2.31 11.05 13.47
C LEU A 355 3.40 12.06 13.81
N THR A 356 4.39 12.26 12.94
CA THR A 356 5.48 13.21 13.19
C THR A 356 4.98 14.65 13.20
N THR A 357 4.04 14.99 12.32
CA THR A 357 3.50 16.36 12.24
C THR A 357 2.45 16.67 13.29
N ASN A 358 1.63 15.69 13.70
CA ASN A 358 0.64 15.92 14.77
C ASN A 358 1.22 15.77 16.17
N ARG A 359 2.26 14.92 16.38
CA ARG A 359 2.72 14.52 17.72
C ARG A 359 4.22 14.61 17.97
N SER A 360 5.03 15.04 17.00
CA SER A 360 6.50 15.02 17.09
C SER A 360 7.04 13.67 17.51
N THR A 361 6.53 12.60 16.91
CA THR A 361 6.94 11.22 17.17
C THR A 361 8.33 10.97 16.57
N PRO A 362 9.32 10.43 17.33
CA PRO A 362 10.64 10.18 16.80
C PRO A 362 10.67 9.02 15.81
N VAL A 363 11.53 9.16 14.79
CA VAL A 363 11.80 8.17 13.76
C VAL A 363 13.25 7.70 13.88
N VAL A 364 13.45 6.39 13.92
CA VAL A 364 14.76 5.73 13.93
C VAL A 364 14.93 4.91 12.66
N GLY A 365 16.08 4.96 12.02
CA GLY A 365 16.37 4.12 10.87
C GLY A 365 17.04 4.87 9.74
N ARG A 366 16.49 4.79 8.52
CA ARG A 366 17.07 5.38 7.30
C ARG A 366 16.05 6.24 6.58
N LEU A 367 16.56 7.07 5.64
CA LEU A 367 15.71 7.84 4.72
C LEU A 367 14.71 6.91 4.05
N THR A 368 13.43 7.30 4.03
CA THR A 368 12.37 6.54 3.38
C THR A 368 12.34 6.74 1.87
N TYR A 369 11.49 6.02 1.18
CA TYR A 369 11.45 5.98 -0.29
C TYR A 369 11.08 7.33 -0.94
N GLY A 370 10.08 8.05 -0.42
CA GLY A 370 9.63 9.33 -0.97
C GLY A 370 8.46 9.21 -1.96
N LYS A 371 7.43 8.40 -1.66
CA LYS A 371 6.24 8.28 -2.52
C LYS A 371 5.01 8.87 -1.84
N GLN A 372 4.66 10.14 -2.12
CA GLN A 372 3.43 10.79 -1.61
C GLN A 372 2.40 11.07 -2.71
N ILE A 373 2.24 10.10 -3.58
CA ILE A 373 1.23 10.08 -4.63
C ILE A 373 0.42 8.80 -4.52
N GLY A 374 -0.82 8.85 -5.00
CA GLY A 374 -1.71 7.69 -5.02
C GLY A 374 -2.26 7.43 -6.41
N GLN A 375 -2.52 6.16 -6.68
CA GLN A 375 -3.06 5.67 -7.94
C GLN A 375 -4.52 5.26 -7.77
N ILE A 376 -5.32 5.51 -8.80
CA ILE A 376 -6.57 4.80 -9.04
C ILE A 376 -6.28 3.54 -9.84
N PHE A 377 -7.19 2.58 -9.74
CA PHE A 377 -7.17 1.32 -10.48
C PHE A 377 -8.41 1.25 -11.34
N ASP A 378 -8.23 0.90 -12.60
CA ASP A 378 -9.35 0.62 -13.50
C ASP A 378 -9.11 -0.68 -14.26
N SER A 379 -10.10 -1.58 -14.25
CA SER A 379 -10.11 -2.76 -15.10
C SER A 379 -10.56 -2.34 -16.49
N THR A 380 -9.66 -2.43 -17.45
CA THR A 380 -9.88 -1.95 -18.80
C THR A 380 -10.82 -2.84 -19.61
N LEU A 381 -11.19 -2.43 -20.82
CA LEU A 381 -12.25 -3.07 -21.61
C LEU A 381 -12.06 -4.58 -21.82
N TYR A 382 -10.83 -5.02 -21.99
CA TYR A 382 -10.51 -6.42 -22.31
C TYR A 382 -9.76 -7.14 -21.21
N GLY A 383 -9.84 -6.63 -19.95
CA GLY A 383 -9.33 -7.28 -18.76
C GLY A 383 -7.90 -6.89 -18.39
N GLY A 384 -7.34 -5.88 -19.03
CA GLY A 384 -6.12 -5.23 -18.57
C GLY A 384 -6.36 -4.44 -17.27
N LEU A 385 -5.29 -3.91 -16.70
CA LEU A 385 -5.31 -3.08 -15.50
C LEU A 385 -4.55 -1.77 -15.76
N ALA A 386 -5.23 -0.65 -15.60
CA ALA A 386 -4.63 0.67 -15.58
C ALA A 386 -4.40 1.12 -14.13
N LEU A 387 -3.16 1.44 -13.78
CA LEU A 387 -2.80 2.18 -12.58
C LEU A 387 -2.46 3.60 -12.99
N ILE A 388 -3.20 4.58 -12.49
CA ILE A 388 -3.04 5.98 -12.90
C ILE A 388 -2.84 6.85 -11.67
N THR A 389 -1.74 7.59 -11.62
CA THR A 389 -1.49 8.58 -10.57
C THR A 389 -2.55 9.67 -10.66
N ALA A 390 -3.47 9.69 -9.72
CA ALA A 390 -4.61 10.59 -9.68
C ALA A 390 -4.60 11.54 -8.49
N LEU A 391 -3.74 11.31 -7.50
CA LEU A 391 -3.66 12.17 -6.33
C LEU A 391 -2.22 12.45 -5.91
N GLN A 392 -2.03 13.61 -5.27
CA GLN A 392 -0.81 13.98 -4.55
C GLN A 392 -1.17 14.41 -3.12
N GLY A 393 -0.53 13.75 -2.15
CA GLY A 393 -0.70 14.03 -0.74
C GLY A 393 0.20 15.16 -0.22
N PHE A 394 -0.23 15.74 0.91
CA PHE A 394 0.51 16.74 1.70
C PHE A 394 0.23 16.50 3.18
N ASP A 395 1.15 16.89 4.03
CA ASP A 395 0.90 16.94 5.46
C ASP A 395 -0.02 18.11 5.86
N LYS A 396 -0.36 18.23 7.14
CA LYS A 396 -1.21 19.32 7.64
C LYS A 396 -0.64 20.70 7.44
N ASN A 397 0.67 20.83 7.17
CA ASN A 397 1.36 22.09 6.91
C ASN A 397 1.51 22.37 5.41
N TRP A 398 0.92 21.54 4.55
CA TRP A 398 1.08 21.57 3.10
C TRP A 398 2.53 21.30 2.64
N GLU A 399 3.26 20.50 3.41
CA GLU A 399 4.58 20.00 3.02
C GLU A 399 4.46 18.62 2.40
N SER A 400 5.29 18.31 1.40
CA SER A 400 5.31 17.01 0.72
C SER A 400 6.69 16.38 0.85
N PHE A 401 6.71 15.09 1.12
CA PHE A 401 7.91 14.26 1.09
C PHE A 401 8.11 13.51 -0.24
N HIS A 402 7.25 13.78 -1.23
CA HIS A 402 7.37 13.14 -2.54
C HIS A 402 8.73 13.44 -3.17
N ASP A 403 9.41 12.41 -3.68
CA ASP A 403 10.81 12.39 -4.19
C ASP A 403 11.89 12.79 -3.17
N LEU A 404 11.52 13.11 -1.94
CA LEU A 404 12.46 13.54 -0.89
C LEU A 404 12.66 12.46 0.18
N GLY A 405 11.61 11.69 0.46
CA GLY A 405 11.55 10.80 1.63
C GLY A 405 11.44 11.54 2.96
N ILE A 406 11.25 10.78 4.01
CA ILE A 406 11.22 11.24 5.40
C ILE A 406 12.58 10.92 6.03
N VAL A 407 13.29 11.97 6.47
CA VAL A 407 14.59 11.83 7.14
C VAL A 407 14.34 11.40 8.59
N PRO A 408 14.97 10.30 9.08
CA PRO A 408 14.82 9.90 10.46
C PRO A 408 15.49 10.90 11.42
N ASP A 409 15.00 10.99 12.67
CA ASP A 409 15.65 11.76 13.73
C ASP A 409 16.97 11.12 14.20
N TYR A 410 17.03 9.80 14.09
CA TYR A 410 18.18 8.98 14.42
C TYR A 410 18.52 8.11 13.23
N GLU A 411 19.47 8.60 12.40
CA GLU A 411 19.95 7.86 11.25
C GLU A 411 20.95 6.79 11.71
N ILE A 412 20.57 5.54 11.53
CA ILE A 412 21.32 4.35 11.95
C ILE A 412 21.17 3.30 10.85
N ASP A 413 22.31 2.72 10.42
CA ASP A 413 22.32 1.72 9.35
C ASP A 413 22.04 0.30 9.86
N ASP A 414 22.62 -0.05 11.01
CA ASP A 414 22.51 -1.39 11.57
C ASP A 414 21.14 -1.68 12.17
N PRO A 415 20.43 -2.74 11.76
CA PRO A 415 19.08 -3.04 12.21
C PRO A 415 18.95 -3.35 13.69
N GLU A 416 20.01 -3.91 14.33
CA GLU A 416 19.99 -4.21 15.76
C GLU A 416 20.20 -2.94 16.56
N GLU A 417 21.10 -2.05 16.13
CA GLU A 417 21.29 -0.73 16.73
C GLU A 417 20.03 0.15 16.59
N GLN A 418 19.30 0.05 15.46
CA GLN A 418 18.00 0.72 15.27
C GLN A 418 17.01 0.27 16.35
N MET A 419 16.87 -1.04 16.56
CA MET A 419 15.95 -1.59 17.56
C MET A 419 16.38 -1.18 18.98
N ALA A 420 17.67 -1.27 19.30
CA ALA A 420 18.19 -0.84 20.59
C ALA A 420 17.90 0.64 20.87
N LYS A 421 18.05 1.51 19.85
CA LYS A 421 17.72 2.94 19.96
C LYS A 421 16.23 3.18 20.15
N ALA A 422 15.39 2.46 19.41
CA ALA A 422 13.94 2.57 19.53
C ALA A 422 13.46 2.14 20.95
N ILE A 423 14.03 1.07 21.51
CA ILE A 423 13.77 0.62 22.89
C ILE A 423 14.20 1.69 23.89
N GLU A 424 15.41 2.26 23.75
CA GLU A 424 15.90 3.35 24.61
C GLU A 424 14.90 4.51 24.64
N LEU A 425 14.46 4.98 23.46
CA LEU A 425 13.51 6.09 23.34
C LEU A 425 12.15 5.74 23.98
N ALA A 426 11.64 4.54 23.73
CA ALA A 426 10.37 4.06 24.27
C ALA A 426 10.39 3.96 25.80
N LYS A 427 11.50 3.50 26.42
CA LYS A 427 11.69 3.47 27.87
C LYS A 427 11.76 4.88 28.48
N ASN A 428 12.55 5.77 27.88
CA ASN A 428 12.76 7.12 28.39
C ASN A 428 11.48 7.99 28.34
N ALA A 429 10.57 7.73 27.42
CA ALA A 429 9.29 8.42 27.33
C ALA A 429 8.37 8.11 28.52
N SER A 430 8.47 6.93 29.10
CA SER A 430 7.70 6.56 30.29
C SER A 430 8.09 7.38 31.51
N GLU A 431 9.32 7.87 31.59
CA GLU A 431 9.87 8.64 32.70
C GLU A 431 9.64 10.17 32.54
N LYS A 432 9.56 10.69 31.31
CA LYS A 432 9.52 12.14 31.01
C LYS A 432 8.14 12.75 30.82
N ARG A 433 7.05 12.02 30.94
CA ARG A 433 5.68 12.54 30.77
C ARG A 433 5.27 13.63 31.79
N THR A 434 6.14 13.98 32.76
CA THR A 434 5.95 15.06 33.71
C THR A 434 6.55 16.39 33.29
N ALA A 435 7.37 16.44 32.25
CA ALA A 435 7.94 17.68 31.70
C ALA A 435 7.38 17.91 30.31
N GLY A 436 6.58 18.97 30.17
CA GLY A 436 5.97 19.34 28.88
C GLY A 436 7.01 19.41 27.75
N TYR A 437 6.79 18.65 26.69
CA TYR A 437 7.62 18.69 25.50
C TYR A 437 7.45 20.04 24.81
N GLY A 438 8.49 20.86 24.88
CA GLY A 438 8.61 22.01 24.00
C GLY A 438 8.80 21.50 22.57
N THR A 439 7.92 21.90 21.70
CA THR A 439 7.93 21.60 20.25
C THR A 439 9.20 22.14 19.61
N LYS A 440 10.27 21.36 19.55
CA LYS A 440 11.29 21.54 18.53
C LYS A 440 10.71 20.96 17.26
N ARG A 441 10.39 21.81 16.31
CA ARG A 441 10.05 21.44 14.94
C ARG A 441 11.23 20.66 14.38
N LEU A 442 11.08 19.35 14.25
CA LEU A 442 12.03 18.51 13.55
C LEU A 442 11.77 18.77 12.05
N ASN A 443 12.77 19.25 11.34
CA ASN A 443 12.68 19.40 9.88
C ASN A 443 12.97 18.03 9.27
N HIS A 444 11.92 17.24 9.05
CA HIS A 444 12.03 15.88 8.47
C HIS A 444 12.29 15.87 6.95
N PHE A 445 12.30 17.05 6.30
CA PHE A 445 12.52 17.13 4.85
C PHE A 445 13.96 17.53 4.55
N SER A 446 14.66 16.73 3.74
CA SER A 446 16.01 17.04 3.31
C SER A 446 16.05 18.31 2.49
N LYS A 447 16.86 19.30 2.92
CA LYS A 447 17.19 20.48 2.10
C LYS A 447 18.38 20.25 1.16
N THR A 448 19.04 19.11 1.24
CA THR A 448 20.16 18.74 0.40
C THR A 448 19.69 17.80 -0.71
N GLY A 449 19.06 18.40 -1.74
CA GLY A 449 18.74 17.64 -2.96
C GLY A 449 20.01 17.13 -3.61
N THR A 450 20.20 15.82 -3.64
CA THR A 450 20.94 15.19 -4.74
C THR A 450 20.13 15.50 -6.00
N GLN A 451 20.77 16.10 -7.01
CA GLN A 451 20.13 16.40 -8.28
C GLN A 451 19.52 15.14 -8.87
N VAL A 452 18.21 14.97 -8.70
CA VAL A 452 17.42 14.04 -9.51
C VAL A 452 17.11 14.79 -10.80
N GLN A 453 17.36 14.15 -11.92
CA GLN A 453 17.19 14.70 -13.27
C GLN A 453 15.81 15.35 -13.46
N GLU A 454 15.85 16.44 -14.18
CA GLU A 454 14.79 17.36 -14.54
C GLU A 454 13.45 16.73 -14.94
N GLY A 455 12.57 16.60 -14.01
CA GLY A 455 11.13 16.65 -14.21
C GLY A 455 10.61 17.36 -12.99
N LYS A 456 10.39 18.67 -13.09
CA LYS A 456 9.82 19.44 -11.97
C LYS A 456 8.48 18.81 -11.60
N ILE A 457 8.43 18.18 -10.42
CA ILE A 457 7.18 17.83 -9.78
C ILE A 457 6.35 19.11 -9.66
N PRO A 458 5.07 19.10 -10.05
CA PRO A 458 4.20 20.23 -9.83
C PRO A 458 4.18 20.58 -8.35
N THR A 459 4.63 21.78 -8.01
CA THR A 459 4.53 22.29 -6.65
C THR A 459 3.08 22.74 -6.39
N LEU A 460 2.72 22.88 -5.12
CA LEU A 460 1.43 23.48 -4.75
C LEU A 460 1.17 24.83 -5.48
N LYS A 461 2.23 25.59 -5.81
CA LYS A 461 2.12 26.82 -6.60
C LYS A 461 1.66 26.54 -8.03
N ASP A 462 2.08 25.43 -8.61
CA ASP A 462 1.72 25.03 -9.97
C ASP A 462 0.28 24.50 -10.03
N LEU A 463 -0.16 23.80 -8.97
CA LEU A 463 -1.52 23.26 -8.83
C LEU A 463 -2.56 24.30 -8.41
N LYS A 464 -2.23 25.23 -7.51
CA LYS A 464 -3.14 26.31 -7.03
C LYS A 464 -3.76 27.19 -8.13
N PRO A 465 -3.06 27.61 -9.18
CA PRO A 465 -3.68 28.39 -10.25
C PRO A 465 -4.79 27.68 -11.01
N ARG A 466 -4.71 26.34 -11.11
CA ARG A 466 -5.78 25.51 -11.72
C ARG A 466 -6.99 25.37 -10.82
N LEU A 467 -6.79 25.16 -9.53
CA LEU A 467 -7.88 25.15 -8.54
C LEU A 467 -8.69 26.46 -8.61
N ARG A 468 -8.04 27.61 -8.83
CA ARG A 468 -8.71 28.91 -9.01
C ARG A 468 -9.46 29.01 -10.34
N LYS A 469 -8.93 28.46 -11.44
CA LYS A 469 -9.59 28.47 -12.76
C LYS A 469 -10.75 27.49 -12.85
N ALA A 470 -10.65 26.33 -12.21
CA ALA A 470 -11.72 25.34 -12.16
C ALA A 470 -12.97 25.80 -11.39
N LYS A 471 -12.85 26.83 -10.53
CA LYS A 471 -13.99 27.42 -9.79
C LYS A 471 -14.77 28.48 -10.57
N PHE A 472 -14.34 28.86 -11.78
CA PHE A 472 -14.93 29.96 -12.57
C PHE A 472 -15.47 29.55 -13.93
N PHE A 473 -15.74 28.25 -14.15
CA PHE A 473 -16.44 27.79 -15.36
C PHE A 473 -17.59 26.87 -15.03
#